data_a3d2fb42794e991d7fcab36b675149a2
#
_entry.id   a3d2fb42794e991d7fcab36b675149a2
#
_cell.length_a   1.000
_cell.length_b   1.000
_cell.length_c   1.000
_cell.angle_alpha   90.00
_cell.angle_beta   90.00
_cell.angle_gamma   90.00
#
_symmetry.space_group_name_H-M   'P 1'
#
loop_
_entity.id
_entity.type
_entity.pdbx_description
1 polymer ?
#
loop_
_entity_poly.entity_id
_entity_poly.type
_entity_poly.pdbx_seq_one_letter_code
_entity_poly.pdbx_strand_id
1 'polypeptide(L)'
;MKRLQFSRNGRRRLQDAGIDPKFFDLVSQFAHFFTMYSLALTLGLIGKRTGHALLYLALSVVVYVTYAAIHEFYWDPRHENAATRGSDLKDFAYLIGGGISGNLATLFLA
;
A
#
# COMPACT_ATOMS: atom_id res chain seq x y z
N MET A 1 11.95 14.58 -0.50
CA MET A 1 10.82 13.62 -0.44
C MET A 1 9.51 14.40 -0.39
N LYS A 2 8.59 14.03 -1.25
CA LYS A 2 7.28 14.64 -1.23
C LYS A 2 6.48 14.11 -0.05
N ARG A 3 5.85 15.00 0.68
CA ARG A 3 4.88 14.63 1.70
C ARG A 3 3.50 14.54 1.06
N LEU A 4 2.61 13.74 1.63
CA LEU A 4 1.22 13.78 1.22
C LEU A 4 0.69 15.19 1.48
N GLN A 5 0.40 15.90 0.43
CA GLN A 5 -0.08 17.27 0.52
C GLN A 5 -1.33 17.38 -0.35
N PHE A 6 -2.41 17.72 0.28
CA PHE A 6 -3.60 18.09 -0.46
C PHE A 6 -3.42 19.50 -1.01
N SER A 7 -3.90 19.73 -2.21
CA SER A 7 -4.04 21.08 -2.72
C SER A 7 -4.95 21.88 -1.78
N ARG A 8 -4.88 23.20 -1.84
CA ARG A 8 -5.76 24.06 -1.07
C ARG A 8 -7.23 23.67 -1.25
N ASN A 9 -7.63 23.37 -2.49
CA ASN A 9 -9.02 22.99 -2.80
C ASN A 9 -9.37 21.60 -2.26
N GLY A 10 -8.45 20.64 -2.34
CA GLY A 10 -8.66 19.30 -1.82
C GLY A 10 -8.81 19.29 -0.31
N ARG A 11 -7.93 20.03 0.38
CA ARG A 11 -8.00 20.17 1.84
C ARG A 11 -9.33 20.81 2.26
N ARG A 12 -9.74 21.84 1.53
CA ARG A 12 -11.03 22.51 1.78
C ARG A 12 -12.21 21.58 1.59
N ARG A 13 -12.17 20.74 0.54
CA ARG A 13 -13.24 19.75 0.31
C ARG A 13 -13.36 18.76 1.46
N LEU A 14 -12.23 18.27 1.96
CA LEU A 14 -12.23 17.34 3.09
C LEU A 14 -12.77 18.02 4.34
N GLN A 15 -12.37 19.26 4.61
CA GLN A 15 -12.85 20.03 5.75
C GLN A 15 -14.35 20.31 5.64
N ASP A 16 -14.83 20.69 4.45
CA ASP A 16 -16.25 20.97 4.20
C ASP A 16 -17.10 19.70 4.38
N ALA A 17 -16.53 18.54 4.09
CA ALA A 17 -17.18 17.24 4.32
C ALA A 17 -17.07 16.76 5.76
N GLY A 18 -16.42 17.52 6.64
CA GLY A 18 -16.21 17.12 8.02
C GLY A 18 -15.08 16.10 8.20
N ILE A 19 -14.18 15.99 7.24
CA ILE A 19 -13.08 15.02 7.26
C ILE A 19 -11.78 15.76 7.56
N ASP A 20 -11.07 15.32 8.62
CA ASP A 20 -9.73 15.82 8.91
C ASP A 20 -8.75 15.25 7.88
N PRO A 21 -8.01 16.10 7.14
CA PRO A 21 -7.03 15.62 6.16
C PRO A 21 -5.97 14.71 6.76
N LYS A 22 -5.55 14.93 8.00
CA LYS A 22 -4.59 14.06 8.69
C LYS A 22 -5.16 12.69 8.96
N PHE A 23 -6.43 12.63 9.37
CA PHE A 23 -7.13 11.37 9.60
C PHE A 23 -7.31 10.61 8.29
N PHE A 24 -7.68 11.31 7.22
CA PHE A 24 -7.81 10.71 5.89
C PHE A 24 -6.48 10.10 5.43
N ASP A 25 -5.37 10.83 5.61
CA ASP A 25 -4.04 10.32 5.27
C ASP A 25 -3.71 9.05 6.07
N LEU A 26 -3.98 9.06 7.37
CA LEU A 26 -3.72 7.91 8.23
C LEU A 26 -4.51 6.68 7.77
N VAL A 27 -5.80 6.84 7.49
CA VAL A 27 -6.65 5.74 7.00
C VAL A 27 -6.15 5.23 5.65
N SER A 28 -5.75 6.14 4.76
CA SER A 28 -5.20 5.78 3.45
C SER A 28 -3.94 4.93 3.59
N GLN A 29 -3.04 5.30 4.51
CA GLN A 29 -1.80 4.55 4.72
C GLN A 29 -2.08 3.17 5.34
N PHE A 30 -3.00 3.06 6.26
CA PHE A 30 -3.44 1.76 6.77
C PHE A 30 -4.03 0.90 5.65
N ALA A 31 -4.82 1.49 4.75
CA ALA A 31 -5.39 0.76 3.62
C ALA A 31 -4.29 0.21 2.71
N HIS A 32 -3.27 1.01 2.38
CA HIS A 32 -2.12 0.57 1.60
C HIS A 32 -1.40 -0.60 2.29
N PHE A 33 -1.10 -0.46 3.57
CA PHE A 33 -0.39 -1.46 4.34
C PHE A 33 -1.17 -2.78 4.37
N PHE A 34 -2.44 -2.75 4.77
CA PHE A 34 -3.23 -3.96 4.95
C PHE A 34 -3.61 -4.63 3.62
N THR A 35 -3.72 -3.88 2.54
CA THR A 35 -3.95 -4.46 1.21
C THR A 35 -2.79 -5.38 0.83
N MET A 36 -1.56 -4.90 0.95
CA MET A 36 -0.39 -5.71 0.61
C MET A 36 -0.11 -6.78 1.66
N TYR A 37 -0.38 -6.50 2.92
CA TYR A 37 -0.31 -7.51 3.99
C TYR A 37 -1.21 -8.70 3.67
N SER A 38 -2.45 -8.45 3.33
CA SER A 38 -3.43 -9.49 2.99
C SER A 38 -3.01 -10.29 1.76
N LEU A 39 -2.51 -9.60 0.73
CA LEU A 39 -2.03 -10.25 -0.49
C LEU A 39 -0.86 -11.18 -0.19
N ALA A 40 0.15 -10.68 0.49
CA ALA A 40 1.35 -11.46 0.81
C ALA A 40 1.03 -12.61 1.75
N LEU A 41 0.18 -12.39 2.74
CA LEU A 41 -0.26 -13.43 3.67
C LEU A 41 -1.03 -14.53 2.94
N THR A 42 -1.96 -14.16 2.07
CA THR A 42 -2.77 -15.12 1.31
C THR A 42 -1.89 -15.99 0.42
N LEU A 43 -1.00 -15.37 -0.37
CA LEU A 43 -0.09 -16.11 -1.23
C LEU A 43 0.85 -17.00 -0.41
N GLY A 44 1.35 -16.50 0.71
CA GLY A 44 2.22 -17.27 1.59
C GLY A 44 1.53 -18.51 2.16
N LEU A 45 0.29 -18.38 2.60
CA LEU A 45 -0.48 -19.50 3.14
C LEU A 45 -0.81 -20.54 2.05
N ILE A 46 -1.13 -20.09 0.84
CA ILE A 46 -1.34 -20.99 -0.30
C ILE A 46 -0.05 -21.77 -0.56
N GLY A 47 1.09 -21.09 -0.57
CA GLY A 47 2.38 -21.74 -0.78
C GLY A 47 2.67 -22.80 0.27
N LYS A 48 2.39 -22.53 1.54
CA LYS A 48 2.57 -23.50 2.61
C LYS A 48 1.67 -24.73 2.44
N ARG A 49 0.40 -24.50 2.10
CA ARG A 49 -0.55 -25.59 1.94
C ARG A 49 -0.27 -26.48 0.74
N THR A 50 0.29 -25.90 -0.32
CA THR A 50 0.59 -26.63 -1.56
C THR A 50 1.98 -27.24 -1.60
N GLY A 51 2.81 -26.99 -0.58
CA GLY A 51 4.19 -27.45 -0.56
C GLY A 51 5.14 -26.63 -1.43
N HIS A 52 4.74 -25.43 -1.83
CA HIS A 52 5.52 -24.53 -2.69
C HIS A 52 5.79 -23.20 -1.99
N ALA A 53 6.17 -23.24 -0.72
CA ALA A 53 6.31 -22.03 0.11
C ALA A 53 7.29 -21.03 -0.50
N LEU A 54 8.46 -21.49 -0.97
CA LEU A 54 9.46 -20.60 -1.53
C LEU A 54 9.01 -19.96 -2.84
N LEU A 55 8.35 -20.74 -3.69
CA LEU A 55 7.82 -20.23 -4.95
C LEU A 55 6.79 -19.11 -4.70
N TYR A 56 5.85 -19.33 -3.79
CA TYR A 56 4.81 -18.35 -3.49
C TYR A 56 5.36 -17.14 -2.72
N LEU A 57 6.40 -17.34 -1.91
CA LEU A 57 7.11 -16.21 -1.30
C LEU A 57 7.71 -15.30 -2.38
N ALA A 58 8.45 -15.89 -3.32
CA ALA A 58 9.04 -15.13 -4.42
C ALA A 58 7.96 -14.46 -5.26
N LEU A 59 6.87 -15.17 -5.56
CA LEU A 59 5.76 -14.64 -6.34
C LEU A 59 5.11 -13.44 -5.61
N SER A 60 4.89 -13.53 -4.31
CA SER A 60 4.30 -12.44 -3.56
C SER A 60 5.19 -11.20 -3.56
N VAL A 61 6.50 -11.38 -3.40
CA VAL A 61 7.47 -10.27 -3.46
C VAL A 61 7.40 -9.59 -4.84
N VAL A 62 7.44 -10.36 -5.91
CA VAL A 62 7.34 -9.81 -7.27
C VAL A 62 6.03 -9.03 -7.43
N VAL A 63 4.93 -9.59 -6.98
CA VAL A 63 3.61 -8.96 -7.14
C VAL A 63 3.52 -7.65 -6.36
N TYR A 64 3.84 -7.66 -5.05
CA TYR A 64 3.63 -6.43 -4.28
C TYR A 64 4.66 -5.35 -4.59
N VAL A 65 5.90 -5.72 -4.92
CA VAL A 65 6.91 -4.73 -5.32
C VAL A 65 6.55 -4.11 -6.67
N THR A 66 6.16 -4.94 -7.64
CA THR A 66 5.78 -4.45 -8.97
C THR A 66 4.53 -3.57 -8.89
N TYR A 67 3.51 -4.02 -8.17
CA TYR A 67 2.29 -3.23 -7.99
C TYR A 67 2.60 -1.90 -7.32
N ALA A 68 3.36 -1.92 -6.23
CA ALA A 68 3.68 -0.71 -5.50
C ALA A 68 4.47 0.29 -6.37
N ALA A 69 5.45 -0.21 -7.13
CA ALA A 69 6.26 0.64 -7.99
C ALA A 69 5.43 1.25 -9.12
N ILE A 70 4.62 0.43 -9.80
CA ILE A 70 3.78 0.90 -10.89
C ILE A 70 2.73 1.89 -10.38
N HIS A 71 2.06 1.53 -9.28
CA HIS A 71 0.98 2.34 -8.72
C HIS A 71 1.48 3.71 -8.26
N GLU A 72 2.59 3.74 -7.52
CA GLU A 72 3.05 4.96 -6.87
C GLU A 72 3.92 5.84 -7.77
N PHE A 73 4.68 5.26 -8.70
CA PHE A 73 5.63 6.01 -9.52
C PHE A 73 5.21 6.17 -10.97
N TYR A 74 4.24 5.39 -11.43
CA TYR A 74 3.73 5.49 -12.79
C TYR A 74 2.26 5.90 -12.83
N TRP A 75 1.38 5.16 -12.12
CA TRP A 75 -0.06 5.37 -12.20
C TRP A 75 -0.48 6.64 -11.45
N ASP A 76 -0.14 6.77 -10.16
CA ASP A 76 -0.60 7.88 -9.34
C ASP A 76 -0.15 9.24 -9.87
N PRO A 77 1.13 9.45 -10.24
CA PRO A 77 1.56 10.74 -10.78
C PRO A 77 0.82 11.16 -12.04
N ARG A 78 0.29 10.19 -12.81
CA ARG A 78 -0.43 10.47 -14.05
C ARG A 78 -1.93 10.65 -13.85
N HIS A 79 -2.49 10.07 -12.80
CA HIS A 79 -3.94 10.00 -12.59
C HIS A 79 -4.41 10.73 -11.35
N GLU A 80 -3.53 11.09 -10.43
CA GLU A 80 -3.94 11.86 -9.27
C GLU A 80 -4.34 13.27 -9.68
N ASN A 81 -5.36 13.79 -9.02
CA ASN A 81 -5.83 15.14 -9.25
C ASN A 81 -5.14 16.12 -8.28
N ALA A 82 -5.41 17.42 -8.47
CA ALA A 82 -4.82 18.46 -7.64
C ALA A 82 -5.18 18.34 -6.15
N ALA A 83 -6.26 17.62 -5.83
CA ALA A 83 -6.70 17.43 -4.45
C ALA A 83 -5.89 16.38 -3.69
N THR A 84 -5.27 15.43 -4.42
CA THR A 84 -4.64 14.26 -3.83
C THR A 84 -3.18 14.10 -4.22
N ARG A 85 -2.50 15.18 -4.57
CA ARG A 85 -1.06 15.13 -4.79
C ARG A 85 -0.38 14.61 -3.53
N GLY A 86 0.23 13.45 -3.64
CA GLY A 86 0.71 12.74 -2.49
C GLY A 86 2.20 12.53 -2.45
N SER A 87 2.63 11.93 -1.37
CA SER A 87 4.00 11.48 -1.18
C SER A 87 4.10 10.05 -1.69
N ASP A 88 4.43 9.90 -2.96
CA ASP A 88 4.52 8.61 -3.62
C ASP A 88 5.47 7.66 -2.89
N LEU A 89 6.58 8.20 -2.36
CA LEU A 89 7.55 7.40 -1.63
C LEU A 89 6.97 6.89 -0.31
N LYS A 90 6.16 7.68 0.39
CA LYS A 90 5.51 7.26 1.63
C LYS A 90 4.51 6.14 1.35
N ASP A 91 3.67 6.30 0.33
CA ASP A 91 2.69 5.28 -0.06
C ASP A 91 3.39 4.00 -0.49
N PHE A 92 4.47 4.11 -1.27
CA PHE A 92 5.30 2.99 -1.66
C PHE A 92 5.84 2.25 -0.43
N ALA A 93 6.37 2.98 0.56
CA ALA A 93 6.91 2.38 1.77
C ALA A 93 5.85 1.61 2.57
N TYR A 94 4.63 2.13 2.67
CA TYR A 94 3.55 1.42 3.36
C TYR A 94 3.10 0.17 2.61
N LEU A 95 3.04 0.20 1.29
CA LEU A 95 2.72 -0.96 0.47
C LEU A 95 3.77 -2.06 0.66
N ILE A 96 5.05 -1.70 0.55
CA ILE A 96 6.16 -2.65 0.73
C ILE A 96 6.20 -3.16 2.17
N GLY A 97 6.02 -2.28 3.15
CA GLY A 97 5.98 -2.67 4.56
C GLY A 97 4.86 -3.66 4.86
N GLY A 98 3.69 -3.46 4.27
CA GLY A 98 2.58 -4.40 4.37
C GLY A 98 2.93 -5.76 3.77
N GLY A 99 3.49 -5.76 2.56
CA GLY A 99 3.93 -6.99 1.90
C GLY A 99 4.94 -7.78 2.72
N ILE A 100 5.98 -7.11 3.20
CA ILE A 100 7.00 -7.75 4.05
C ILE A 100 6.37 -8.30 5.32
N SER A 101 5.50 -7.53 5.97
CA SER A 101 4.82 -7.96 7.20
C SER A 101 3.95 -9.19 6.95
N GLY A 102 3.24 -9.25 5.81
CA GLY A 102 2.47 -10.42 5.42
C GLY A 102 3.34 -11.65 5.19
N ASN A 103 4.48 -11.49 4.53
CA ASN A 103 5.44 -12.57 4.35
C ASN A 103 5.98 -13.08 5.69
N LEU A 104 6.32 -12.16 6.61
CA LEU A 104 6.77 -12.55 7.94
C LEU A 104 5.69 -13.27 8.73
N ALA A 105 4.45 -12.80 8.67
CA ALA A 105 3.33 -13.45 9.33
C ALA A 105 3.14 -14.89 8.85
N THR A 106 3.39 -15.17 7.58
CA THR A 106 3.29 -16.51 7.02
C THR A 106 4.24 -17.49 7.70
N LEU A 107 5.41 -17.03 8.18
CA LEU A 107 6.37 -17.89 8.86
C LEU A 107 5.85 -18.39 10.21
N PHE A 108 4.94 -17.65 10.85
CA PHE A 108 4.42 -17.98 12.17
C PHE A 108 3.05 -18.63 12.13
N LEU A 109 2.35 -18.57 10.99
CA LEU A 109 1.05 -19.20 10.81
C LEU A 109 1.22 -20.54 10.11
N ALA A 110 0.60 -21.55 10.67
CA ALA A 110 0.70 -22.91 10.15
C ALA A 110 -0.08 -23.10 8.87
#